data_b95c9d3b1675c989519709eb011b1187
#
_entry.id   b95c9d3b1675c989519709eb011b1187
#
_cell.length_a   1.000
_cell.length_b   1.000
_cell.length_c   1.000
_cell.angle_alpha   90.00
_cell.angle_beta   90.00
_cell.angle_gamma   90.00
#
_symmetry.space_group_name_H-M   'P 1'
#
loop_
_entity.id
_entity.type
_entity.pdbx_description
1 polymer ?
#
loop_
_entity_poly.entity_id
_entity_poly.type
_entity_poly.pdbx_seq_one_letter_code
_entity_poly.pdbx_strand_id
1 'polypeptide(L)'
;MERKTPLYQTHVDAGGKIVEFGGFLMPVQYPTGVLAEHMAVRQKAGLFDVSHMGELRLKGPDAVANVQKLITADISAMQDGDIKYAMFCNDAGGILDDFIVYRCAADDYWLVVNAGNRDKDAAWVESHLFGDVDYRDEGDDWGQVALQGPKSGDILKKLCAEQYIPAKYYTFIDNVPLDLGSRTIHALVSQTGYTGEYGFELYCRAEDTVDLWHALLAAGEEYGLIPCGLGARDTLRLEASMPLYGHEMNEEITPKMAGLPCKLTGKDFIGRDALVALGAPKLKRIGMKVVGRGIVREHCDLYSMEGEKLGWTSSGTFAPFIGCGVAMGYIPVEDIEIGRHLNADVRGRMIELEIVPMPFYKLDK
;
A
#
# COMPACT_ATOMS: atom_id res chain seq x y z
N MET A 1 -6.52 -23.69 0.54
CA MET A 1 -6.34 -23.66 2.03
C MET A 1 -5.80 -22.26 2.33
N GLU A 2 -6.43 -21.51 3.26
CA GLU A 2 -5.98 -20.15 3.56
C GLU A 2 -4.59 -20.18 4.20
N ARG A 3 -3.73 -19.27 3.79
CA ARG A 3 -2.38 -19.10 4.35
C ARG A 3 -2.45 -18.38 5.72
N LYS A 4 -1.42 -18.55 6.52
CA LYS A 4 -1.27 -17.87 7.82
C LYS A 4 0.06 -17.15 7.85
N THR A 5 0.05 -15.93 8.38
CA THR A 5 1.31 -15.21 8.69
C THR A 5 1.97 -15.81 9.93
N PRO A 6 3.24 -15.52 10.19
CA PRO A 6 3.90 -15.92 11.45
C PRO A 6 3.15 -15.40 12.69
N LEU A 7 2.40 -14.29 12.57
CA LEU A 7 1.66 -13.65 13.66
C LEU A 7 0.23 -14.16 13.86
N TYR A 8 -0.24 -15.12 13.05
CA TYR A 8 -1.63 -15.59 13.11
C TYR A 8 -2.11 -15.92 14.52
N GLN A 9 -1.35 -16.75 15.26
CA GLN A 9 -1.74 -17.13 16.62
C GLN A 9 -1.69 -15.95 17.59
N THR A 10 -0.72 -15.06 17.44
CA THR A 10 -0.60 -13.82 18.21
C THR A 10 -1.84 -12.94 18.05
N HIS A 11 -2.39 -12.86 16.83
CA HIS A 11 -3.64 -12.12 16.59
C HIS A 11 -4.84 -12.76 17.27
N VAL A 12 -4.96 -14.09 17.20
CA VAL A 12 -6.02 -14.84 17.87
C VAL A 12 -5.96 -14.60 19.38
N ASP A 13 -4.78 -14.73 19.99
CA ASP A 13 -4.56 -14.56 21.43
C ASP A 13 -4.83 -13.13 21.89
N ALA A 14 -4.58 -12.13 21.02
CA ALA A 14 -4.92 -10.72 21.26
C ALA A 14 -6.40 -10.38 21.02
N GLY A 15 -7.24 -11.37 20.69
CA GLY A 15 -8.67 -11.19 20.43
C GLY A 15 -8.98 -10.52 19.09
N GLY A 16 -8.07 -10.62 18.13
CA GLY A 16 -8.25 -10.12 16.77
C GLY A 16 -9.39 -10.84 16.07
N LYS A 17 -10.29 -10.09 15.42
CA LYS A 17 -11.35 -10.64 14.59
C LYS A 17 -10.75 -11.07 13.25
N ILE A 18 -10.54 -12.38 13.07
CA ILE A 18 -9.89 -12.95 11.89
C ILE A 18 -10.86 -13.04 10.72
N VAL A 19 -10.39 -12.64 9.55
CA VAL A 19 -11.09 -12.74 8.25
C VAL A 19 -10.11 -13.25 7.19
N GLU A 20 -10.65 -13.75 6.08
CA GLU A 20 -9.86 -14.02 4.87
C GLU A 20 -9.58 -12.69 4.16
N PHE A 21 -8.31 -12.50 3.75
CA PHE A 21 -7.87 -11.36 2.95
C PHE A 21 -6.67 -11.74 2.08
N GLY A 22 -6.83 -11.65 0.76
CA GLY A 22 -5.76 -11.95 -0.19
C GLY A 22 -5.16 -13.34 -0.07
N GLY A 23 -5.97 -14.34 0.31
CA GLY A 23 -5.54 -15.71 0.53
C GLY A 23 -5.03 -16.02 1.93
N PHE A 24 -4.98 -15.02 2.82
CA PHE A 24 -4.47 -15.14 4.20
C PHE A 24 -5.56 -14.92 5.25
N LEU A 25 -5.38 -15.54 6.41
CA LEU A 25 -6.18 -15.29 7.62
C LEU A 25 -5.59 -14.12 8.39
N MET A 26 -6.26 -12.96 8.39
CA MET A 26 -5.76 -11.69 8.91
C MET A 26 -6.73 -11.04 9.90
N PRO A 27 -6.26 -10.27 10.90
CA PRO A 27 -7.13 -9.52 11.79
C PRO A 27 -7.74 -8.31 11.06
N VAL A 28 -9.09 -8.24 10.98
CA VAL A 28 -9.75 -7.04 10.45
C VAL A 28 -9.75 -5.92 11.47
N GLN A 29 -9.84 -6.24 12.76
CA GLN A 29 -9.75 -5.33 13.90
C GLN A 29 -9.44 -6.09 15.18
N TYR A 30 -9.01 -5.36 16.20
CA TYR A 30 -8.87 -5.84 17.58
C TYR A 30 -10.04 -5.36 18.46
N PRO A 31 -10.12 -5.75 19.75
CA PRO A 31 -11.20 -5.32 20.64
C PRO A 31 -11.34 -3.81 20.80
N THR A 32 -10.28 -3.04 20.55
CA THR A 32 -10.30 -1.57 20.53
C THR A 32 -11.18 -0.99 19.43
N GLY A 33 -11.32 -1.72 18.31
CA GLY A 33 -12.14 -1.35 17.17
C GLY A 33 -11.47 -0.40 16.18
N VAL A 34 -11.93 -0.45 14.93
CA VAL A 34 -11.35 0.28 13.79
C VAL A 34 -11.14 1.77 14.04
N LEU A 35 -12.11 2.42 14.69
CA LEU A 35 -12.03 3.86 14.97
C LEU A 35 -10.86 4.22 15.89
N ALA A 36 -10.69 3.47 16.99
CA ALA A 36 -9.61 3.72 17.93
C ALA A 36 -8.25 3.37 17.31
N GLU A 37 -8.17 2.29 16.56
CA GLU A 37 -6.98 1.88 15.82
C GLU A 37 -6.56 2.95 14.80
N HIS A 38 -7.49 3.45 14.00
CA HIS A 38 -7.25 4.55 13.05
C HIS A 38 -6.72 5.80 13.76
N MET A 39 -7.40 6.23 14.83
CA MET A 39 -7.02 7.44 15.56
C MET A 39 -5.68 7.29 16.30
N ALA A 40 -5.31 6.07 16.74
CA ALA A 40 -3.99 5.80 17.29
C ALA A 40 -2.89 6.07 16.27
N VAL A 41 -3.06 5.64 15.03
CA VAL A 41 -2.10 5.91 13.94
C VAL A 41 -1.99 7.41 13.66
N ARG A 42 -3.10 8.16 13.63
CA ARG A 42 -3.08 9.60 13.37
C ARG A 42 -2.46 10.41 14.51
N GLN A 43 -2.61 9.99 15.77
CA GLN A 43 -2.25 10.80 16.93
C GLN A 43 -1.08 10.26 17.75
N LYS A 44 -0.78 8.95 17.63
CA LYS A 44 0.20 8.24 18.45
C LYS A 44 1.04 7.28 17.59
N ALA A 45 0.72 5.98 17.64
CA ALA A 45 1.27 4.95 16.78
C ALA A 45 0.34 3.72 16.71
N GLY A 46 0.39 3.03 15.58
CA GLY A 46 -0.25 1.73 15.34
C GLY A 46 0.73 0.73 14.76
N LEU A 47 0.57 -0.53 15.12
CA LEU A 47 1.37 -1.64 14.61
C LEU A 47 0.50 -2.59 13.79
N PHE A 48 0.90 -2.84 12.55
CA PHE A 48 0.19 -3.70 11.61
C PHE A 48 1.03 -4.92 11.26
N ASP A 49 0.40 -6.09 11.19
CA ASP A 49 0.95 -7.23 10.46
C ASP A 49 0.71 -7.02 8.96
N VAL A 50 1.78 -7.01 8.20
CA VAL A 50 1.75 -6.94 6.74
C VAL A 50 2.57 -8.07 6.10
N SER A 51 2.84 -9.16 6.88
CA SER A 51 3.58 -10.35 6.46
C SER A 51 2.84 -11.20 5.41
N HIS A 52 1.66 -10.79 4.99
CA HIS A 52 0.93 -11.38 3.87
C HIS A 52 1.42 -10.88 2.51
N MET A 53 2.21 -9.81 2.45
CA MET A 53 2.83 -9.32 1.21
C MET A 53 3.81 -10.37 0.64
N GLY A 54 4.16 -10.23 -0.66
CA GLY A 54 5.12 -11.12 -1.32
C GLY A 54 6.43 -10.40 -1.61
N GLU A 55 7.54 -11.10 -1.46
CA GLU A 55 8.89 -10.58 -1.69
C GLU A 55 9.56 -11.34 -2.83
N LEU A 56 9.68 -10.67 -3.98
CA LEU A 56 10.32 -11.21 -5.18
C LEU A 56 11.71 -10.60 -5.33
N ARG A 57 12.75 -11.44 -5.40
CA ARG A 57 14.13 -10.99 -5.52
C ARG A 57 14.70 -11.32 -6.87
N LEU A 58 15.34 -10.33 -7.51
CA LEU A 58 16.09 -10.46 -8.76
C LEU A 58 17.52 -10.01 -8.50
N LYS A 59 18.48 -10.93 -8.69
CA LYS A 59 19.90 -10.67 -8.45
C LYS A 59 20.76 -11.17 -9.60
N GLY A 60 21.80 -10.43 -9.95
CA GLY A 60 22.76 -10.80 -10.99
C GLY A 60 23.00 -9.72 -12.02
N PRO A 61 23.90 -9.96 -12.97
CA PRO A 61 24.33 -8.96 -13.95
C PRO A 61 23.19 -8.31 -14.74
N ASP A 62 22.14 -9.09 -15.05
CA ASP A 62 20.98 -8.61 -15.82
C ASP A 62 19.77 -8.23 -14.96
N ALA A 63 19.90 -8.20 -13.61
CA ALA A 63 18.78 -7.89 -12.70
C ALA A 63 18.18 -6.50 -12.98
N VAL A 64 19.01 -5.46 -13.11
CA VAL A 64 18.53 -4.10 -13.39
C VAL A 64 17.77 -4.02 -14.72
N ALA A 65 18.24 -4.72 -15.75
CA ALA A 65 17.60 -4.74 -17.08
C ALA A 65 16.24 -5.44 -17.03
N ASN A 66 16.14 -6.57 -16.30
CA ASN A 66 14.88 -7.27 -16.06
C ASN A 66 13.87 -6.39 -15.31
N VAL A 67 14.25 -5.84 -14.15
CA VAL A 67 13.38 -4.96 -13.37
C VAL A 67 12.95 -3.76 -14.20
N GLN A 68 13.88 -3.11 -14.92
CA GLN A 68 13.59 -1.95 -15.76
C GLN A 68 12.58 -2.28 -16.88
N LYS A 69 12.62 -3.50 -17.44
CA LYS A 69 11.70 -3.96 -18.48
C LYS A 69 10.31 -4.30 -17.94
N LEU A 70 10.24 -4.83 -16.72
CA LEU A 70 8.99 -5.25 -16.09
C LEU A 70 8.12 -4.09 -15.58
N ILE A 71 8.73 -2.99 -15.09
CA ILE A 71 8.02 -1.98 -14.29
C ILE A 71 7.81 -0.65 -15.01
N THR A 72 6.81 0.12 -14.61
CA THR A 72 6.52 1.47 -15.14
C THR A 72 7.48 2.55 -14.68
N ALA A 73 8.11 2.38 -13.51
CA ALA A 73 9.03 3.36 -12.94
C ALA A 73 10.42 3.26 -13.54
N ASP A 74 11.13 4.37 -13.67
CA ASP A 74 12.53 4.40 -14.09
C ASP A 74 13.45 4.30 -12.85
N ILE A 75 14.20 3.20 -12.76
CA ILE A 75 15.10 2.91 -11.64
C ILE A 75 16.56 3.25 -11.93
N SER A 76 16.87 3.83 -13.10
CA SER A 76 18.25 4.10 -13.53
C SER A 76 19.05 5.03 -12.60
N ALA A 77 18.35 5.92 -11.89
CA ALA A 77 18.95 6.89 -10.97
C ALA A 77 18.92 6.45 -9.49
N MET A 78 18.35 5.26 -9.17
CA MET A 78 18.33 4.75 -7.79
C MET A 78 19.74 4.47 -7.30
N GLN A 79 19.99 4.74 -6.03
CA GLN A 79 21.18 4.33 -5.30
C GLN A 79 20.85 3.17 -4.36
N ASP A 80 21.86 2.46 -3.87
CA ASP A 80 21.67 1.42 -2.87
C ASP A 80 21.02 2.02 -1.61
N GLY A 81 19.96 1.39 -1.12
CA GLY A 81 19.11 1.92 -0.05
C GLY A 81 17.92 2.75 -0.51
N ASP A 82 17.76 3.04 -1.81
CA ASP A 82 16.58 3.71 -2.34
C ASP A 82 15.41 2.74 -2.56
N ILE A 83 14.19 3.29 -2.41
CA ILE A 83 12.92 2.60 -2.70
C ILE A 83 12.18 3.38 -3.79
N LYS A 84 11.40 2.67 -4.62
CA LYS A 84 10.57 3.29 -5.63
C LYS A 84 9.22 2.58 -5.80
N TYR A 85 8.15 3.36 -5.87
CA TYR A 85 6.82 2.85 -6.25
C TYR A 85 6.77 2.56 -7.75
N ALA A 86 6.23 1.42 -8.11
CA ALA A 86 6.13 0.94 -9.48
C ALA A 86 4.86 0.11 -9.69
N MET A 87 4.58 -0.19 -10.94
CA MET A 87 3.50 -1.09 -11.35
C MET A 87 4.01 -2.05 -12.41
N PHE A 88 3.46 -3.27 -12.45
CA PHE A 88 3.44 -4.10 -13.65
C PHE A 88 2.27 -3.68 -14.52
N CYS A 89 2.45 -3.70 -15.83
CA CYS A 89 1.38 -3.53 -16.81
C CYS A 89 1.32 -4.74 -17.75
N ASN A 90 0.13 -5.09 -18.19
CA ASN A 90 -0.05 -6.03 -19.29
C ASN A 90 0.27 -5.37 -20.66
N ASP A 91 0.27 -6.15 -21.73
CA ASP A 91 0.57 -5.65 -23.09
C ASP A 91 -0.42 -4.58 -23.58
N ALA A 92 -1.64 -4.54 -23.02
CA ALA A 92 -2.65 -3.52 -23.34
C ALA A 92 -2.47 -2.23 -22.51
N GLY A 93 -1.55 -2.21 -21.53
CA GLY A 93 -1.26 -1.08 -20.65
C GLY A 93 -2.13 -1.01 -19.39
N GLY A 94 -2.96 -2.03 -19.11
CA GLY A 94 -3.67 -2.17 -17.84
C GLY A 94 -2.75 -2.60 -16.71
N ILE A 95 -3.07 -2.22 -15.47
CA ILE A 95 -2.24 -2.49 -14.29
C ILE A 95 -2.47 -3.92 -13.82
N LEU A 96 -1.39 -4.73 -13.75
CA LEU A 96 -1.41 -6.08 -13.18
C LEU A 96 -1.26 -6.07 -11.68
N ASP A 97 -0.36 -5.23 -11.15
CA ASP A 97 -0.18 -4.95 -9.72
C ASP A 97 0.59 -3.64 -9.52
N ASP A 98 0.51 -3.10 -8.29
CA ASP A 98 1.31 -1.97 -7.82
C ASP A 98 2.11 -2.37 -6.58
N PHE A 99 3.36 -1.92 -6.48
CA PHE A 99 4.28 -2.36 -5.45
C PHE A 99 5.45 -1.40 -5.26
N ILE A 100 6.32 -1.72 -4.31
CA ILE A 100 7.55 -0.96 -4.08
C ILE A 100 8.78 -1.80 -4.40
N VAL A 101 9.75 -1.15 -5.04
CA VAL A 101 11.03 -1.73 -5.49
C VAL A 101 12.12 -1.20 -4.60
N TYR A 102 12.86 -2.10 -3.96
CA TYR A 102 14.05 -1.83 -3.15
C TYR A 102 15.30 -2.09 -4.00
N ARG A 103 16.25 -1.16 -4.01
CA ARG A 103 17.57 -1.42 -4.55
C ARG A 103 18.53 -1.77 -3.41
N CYS A 104 18.81 -3.07 -3.25
CA CYS A 104 19.72 -3.59 -2.23
C CYS A 104 21.19 -3.39 -2.63
N ALA A 105 21.49 -3.57 -3.94
CA ALA A 105 22.78 -3.30 -4.54
C ALA A 105 22.61 -2.96 -6.03
N ALA A 106 23.68 -2.65 -6.72
CA ALA A 106 23.65 -2.33 -8.16
C ALA A 106 23.02 -3.44 -9.02
N ASP A 107 23.14 -4.69 -8.57
CA ASP A 107 22.69 -5.92 -9.22
C ASP A 107 21.71 -6.73 -8.36
N ASP A 108 21.07 -6.12 -7.35
CA ASP A 108 20.20 -6.81 -6.38
C ASP A 108 18.97 -5.97 -6.06
N TYR A 109 17.80 -6.45 -6.50
CA TYR A 109 16.51 -5.76 -6.37
C TYR A 109 15.49 -6.65 -5.68
N TRP A 110 14.70 -6.01 -4.83
CA TRP A 110 13.62 -6.66 -4.08
C TRP A 110 12.29 -5.96 -4.39
N LEU A 111 11.27 -6.71 -4.81
CA LEU A 111 9.95 -6.23 -5.16
C LEU A 111 8.98 -6.73 -4.11
N VAL A 112 8.31 -5.82 -3.39
CA VAL A 112 7.33 -6.17 -2.37
C VAL A 112 5.93 -5.97 -2.96
N VAL A 113 5.29 -7.09 -3.34
CA VAL A 113 4.04 -7.16 -4.11
C VAL A 113 2.83 -7.43 -3.22
N ASN A 114 1.61 -7.13 -3.73
CA ASN A 114 0.37 -7.30 -2.98
C ASN A 114 0.02 -8.77 -2.74
N ALA A 115 -0.49 -9.07 -1.55
CA ALA A 115 -0.84 -10.41 -1.09
C ALA A 115 -1.73 -11.19 -2.06
N GLY A 116 -2.82 -10.57 -2.52
CA GLY A 116 -3.77 -11.21 -3.45
C GLY A 116 -3.21 -11.48 -4.84
N ASN A 117 -2.06 -10.89 -5.18
CA ASN A 117 -1.42 -11.01 -6.49
C ASN A 117 -0.10 -11.81 -6.44
N ARG A 118 0.39 -12.26 -5.26
CA ARG A 118 1.70 -12.93 -5.10
C ARG A 118 1.98 -13.97 -6.18
N ASP A 119 1.08 -14.96 -6.33
CA ASP A 119 1.28 -16.08 -7.26
C ASP A 119 1.23 -15.60 -8.73
N LYS A 120 0.36 -14.64 -9.04
CA LYS A 120 0.25 -14.02 -10.37
C LYS A 120 1.52 -13.23 -10.72
N ASP A 121 2.00 -12.43 -9.78
CA ASP A 121 3.17 -11.57 -9.99
C ASP A 121 4.46 -12.38 -10.06
N ALA A 122 4.60 -13.42 -9.23
CA ALA A 122 5.71 -14.36 -9.31
C ALA A 122 5.77 -15.03 -10.69
N ALA A 123 4.63 -15.56 -11.19
CA ALA A 123 4.53 -16.16 -12.51
C ALA A 123 4.78 -15.15 -13.64
N TRP A 124 4.30 -13.91 -13.48
CA TRP A 124 4.57 -12.81 -14.43
C TRP A 124 6.05 -12.50 -14.53
N VAL A 125 6.72 -12.31 -13.41
CA VAL A 125 8.17 -12.06 -13.38
C VAL A 125 8.91 -13.22 -14.01
N GLU A 126 8.68 -14.47 -13.55
CA GLU A 126 9.38 -15.67 -14.03
C GLU A 126 9.26 -15.85 -15.56
N SER A 127 8.08 -15.61 -16.13
CA SER A 127 7.82 -15.77 -17.57
C SER A 127 8.49 -14.71 -18.44
N HIS A 128 8.99 -13.61 -17.87
CA HIS A 128 9.61 -12.51 -18.60
C HIS A 128 11.11 -12.34 -18.29
N LEU A 129 11.71 -13.27 -17.55
CA LEU A 129 13.14 -13.23 -17.25
C LEU A 129 13.98 -13.46 -18.50
N PHE A 130 15.11 -12.76 -18.56
CA PHE A 130 16.12 -12.95 -19.61
C PHE A 130 17.54 -12.73 -19.06
N GLY A 131 18.53 -13.27 -19.79
CA GLY A 131 19.95 -13.10 -19.45
C GLY A 131 20.36 -13.87 -18.19
N ASP A 132 21.32 -13.31 -17.45
CA ASP A 132 21.91 -13.90 -16.25
C ASP A 132 21.32 -13.21 -14.99
N VAL A 133 20.24 -13.79 -14.48
CA VAL A 133 19.52 -13.31 -13.29
C VAL A 133 19.07 -14.49 -12.42
N ASP A 134 19.40 -14.46 -11.13
CA ASP A 134 18.87 -15.35 -10.10
C ASP A 134 17.56 -14.74 -9.57
N TYR A 135 16.46 -15.43 -9.82
CA TYR A 135 15.11 -15.03 -9.36
C TYR A 135 14.66 -15.94 -8.22
N ARG A 136 14.08 -15.34 -7.18
CA ARG A 136 13.52 -16.06 -6.03
C ARG A 136 12.23 -15.40 -5.58
N ASP A 137 11.22 -16.21 -5.29
CA ASP A 137 10.09 -15.84 -4.42
C ASP A 137 10.49 -16.16 -2.98
N GLU A 138 10.73 -15.12 -2.19
CA GLU A 138 11.16 -15.21 -0.79
C GLU A 138 10.01 -14.92 0.19
N GLY A 139 8.76 -14.75 -0.28
CA GLY A 139 7.65 -14.23 0.52
C GLY A 139 7.29 -15.04 1.76
N ASP A 140 7.61 -16.33 1.82
CA ASP A 140 7.38 -17.16 3.01
C ASP A 140 8.58 -17.16 3.99
N ASP A 141 9.72 -16.56 3.61
CA ASP A 141 10.93 -16.49 4.44
C ASP A 141 10.92 -15.27 5.37
N TRP A 142 10.03 -14.29 5.09
CA TRP A 142 10.01 -13.00 5.75
C TRP A 142 8.74 -12.77 6.55
N GLY A 143 8.91 -12.04 7.65
CA GLY A 143 7.82 -11.36 8.35
C GLY A 143 7.96 -9.86 8.17
N GLN A 144 6.85 -9.21 7.91
CA GLN A 144 6.80 -7.76 7.70
C GLN A 144 5.81 -7.13 8.69
N VAL A 145 6.25 -6.13 9.43
CA VAL A 145 5.40 -5.33 10.32
C VAL A 145 5.51 -3.86 9.98
N ALA A 146 4.38 -3.13 10.04
CA ALA A 146 4.35 -1.70 9.79
C ALA A 146 4.07 -0.94 11.10
N LEU A 147 5.04 -0.15 11.54
CA LEU A 147 4.98 0.75 12.69
C LEU A 147 4.69 2.16 12.19
N GLN A 148 3.46 2.65 12.37
CA GLN A 148 2.95 3.84 11.71
C GLN A 148 2.41 4.86 12.73
N GLY A 149 2.64 6.15 12.46
CA GLY A 149 2.16 7.27 13.28
C GLY A 149 3.29 8.15 13.81
N PRO A 150 2.97 9.34 14.37
CA PRO A 150 3.96 10.35 14.76
C PRO A 150 4.96 9.88 15.82
N LYS A 151 4.64 8.83 16.59
CA LYS A 151 5.52 8.26 17.63
C LYS A 151 6.36 7.07 17.17
N SER A 152 6.24 6.64 15.92
CA SER A 152 6.94 5.46 15.41
C SER A 152 8.48 5.58 15.51
N GLY A 153 9.04 6.76 15.23
CA GLY A 153 10.48 7.01 15.37
C GLY A 153 10.98 6.94 16.82
N ASP A 154 10.21 7.49 17.77
CA ASP A 154 10.54 7.44 19.20
C ASP A 154 10.53 5.99 19.72
N ILE A 155 9.60 5.17 19.22
CA ILE A 155 9.49 3.74 19.56
C ILE A 155 10.67 2.97 18.99
N LEU A 156 10.99 3.19 17.71
CA LEU A 156 12.07 2.46 17.03
C LEU A 156 13.44 2.76 17.66
N LYS A 157 13.68 3.99 18.14
CA LYS A 157 14.90 4.39 18.87
C LYS A 157 15.13 3.60 20.16
N LYS A 158 14.12 2.91 20.70
CA LYS A 158 14.29 2.02 21.85
C LYS A 158 14.86 0.64 21.49
N LEU A 159 14.72 0.24 20.21
CA LEU A 159 15.21 -1.05 19.75
C LEU A 159 16.53 -0.93 18.99
N CYS A 160 16.88 0.24 18.44
CA CYS A 160 18.14 0.44 17.73
C CYS A 160 18.67 1.87 17.87
N ALA A 161 19.96 2.05 17.57
CA ALA A 161 20.58 3.36 17.56
C ALA A 161 20.05 4.21 16.38
N GLU A 162 19.96 5.52 16.57
CA GLU A 162 19.38 6.48 15.61
C GLU A 162 20.00 6.41 14.21
N GLN A 163 21.28 6.09 14.12
CA GLN A 163 21.98 5.93 12.84
C GLN A 163 21.44 4.80 11.95
N TYR A 164 20.69 3.85 12.54
CA TYR A 164 20.04 2.74 11.86
C TYR A 164 18.58 3.05 11.47
N ILE A 165 18.11 4.26 11.69
CA ILE A 165 16.76 4.68 11.31
C ILE A 165 16.85 5.50 10.03
N PRO A 166 16.17 5.10 8.93
CA PRO A 166 16.14 5.87 7.71
C PRO A 166 15.61 7.28 7.95
N ALA A 167 16.36 8.28 7.49
CA ALA A 167 16.02 9.70 7.70
C ALA A 167 15.19 10.31 6.56
N LYS A 168 14.98 9.55 5.48
CA LYS A 168 14.31 10.02 4.27
C LYS A 168 13.23 9.01 3.83
N TYR A 169 12.06 9.54 3.52
CA TYR A 169 10.96 8.74 2.95
C TYR A 169 11.38 8.05 1.64
N TYR A 170 10.97 6.81 1.46
CA TYR A 170 11.37 5.93 0.36
C TYR A 170 12.88 5.61 0.35
N THR A 171 13.46 5.40 1.56
CA THR A 171 14.78 4.79 1.74
C THR A 171 14.73 3.71 2.82
N PHE A 172 15.71 2.83 2.81
CA PHE A 172 15.86 1.76 3.82
C PHE A 172 17.32 1.59 4.25
N ILE A 173 17.48 0.93 5.40
CA ILE A 173 18.75 0.43 5.90
C ILE A 173 18.57 -1.07 6.10
N ASP A 174 19.45 -1.85 5.50
CA ASP A 174 19.47 -3.29 5.66
C ASP A 174 20.34 -3.71 6.85
N ASN A 175 20.08 -4.94 7.33
CA ASN A 175 20.85 -5.57 8.40
C ASN A 175 20.94 -4.75 9.70
N VAL A 176 19.87 -4.05 10.05
CA VAL A 176 19.77 -3.24 11.27
C VAL A 176 19.69 -4.15 12.50
N PRO A 177 20.60 -4.02 13.47
CA PRO A 177 20.52 -4.77 14.71
C PRO A 177 19.41 -4.17 15.60
N LEU A 178 18.38 -4.98 15.89
CA LEU A 178 17.29 -4.62 16.78
C LEU A 178 17.43 -5.39 18.10
N ASP A 179 17.55 -4.66 19.20
CA ASP A 179 17.57 -5.22 20.55
C ASP A 179 16.14 -5.49 21.03
N LEU A 180 15.78 -6.75 21.16
CA LEU A 180 14.46 -7.18 21.63
C LEU A 180 14.44 -7.40 23.16
N GLY A 181 15.51 -7.05 23.87
CA GLY A 181 15.69 -7.26 25.30
C GLY A 181 16.19 -8.67 25.64
N SER A 182 15.65 -9.71 25.05
CA SER A 182 16.08 -11.10 25.23
C SER A 182 17.21 -11.52 24.28
N ARG A 183 17.24 -10.93 23.09
CA ARG A 183 18.23 -11.19 22.03
C ARG A 183 18.25 -10.04 21.03
N THR A 184 19.26 -9.99 20.20
CA THR A 184 19.33 -9.11 19.03
C THR A 184 18.95 -9.90 17.78
N ILE A 185 18.09 -9.32 16.96
CA ILE A 185 17.79 -9.79 15.59
C ILE A 185 18.32 -8.80 14.57
N HIS A 186 18.34 -9.20 13.29
CA HIS A 186 18.68 -8.29 12.20
C HIS A 186 17.47 -8.13 11.28
N ALA A 187 17.14 -6.88 10.94
CA ALA A 187 16.00 -6.54 10.09
C ALA A 187 16.39 -5.53 9.02
N LEU A 188 15.66 -5.52 7.92
CA LEU A 188 15.62 -4.37 7.03
C LEU A 188 14.58 -3.40 7.59
N VAL A 189 14.96 -2.14 7.72
CA VAL A 189 14.08 -1.05 8.18
C VAL A 189 13.91 -0.04 7.06
N SER A 190 12.69 0.17 6.61
CA SER A 190 12.36 1.15 5.58
C SER A 190 11.48 2.27 6.11
N GLN A 191 11.68 3.50 5.63
CA GLN A 191 10.76 4.61 5.88
C GLN A 191 9.71 4.64 4.79
N THR A 192 8.75 3.74 4.93
CA THR A 192 7.60 3.52 4.05
C THR A 192 6.34 3.31 4.88
N GLY A 193 5.20 3.17 4.21
CA GLY A 193 3.91 2.88 4.83
C GLY A 193 2.74 3.15 3.90
N TYR A 194 1.56 2.73 4.34
CA TYR A 194 0.31 2.81 3.57
C TYR A 194 -0.78 3.55 4.37
N THR A 195 -0.39 4.55 5.15
CA THR A 195 -1.28 5.28 6.08
C THR A 195 -1.36 6.77 5.83
N GLY A 196 -0.40 7.31 5.06
CA GLY A 196 -0.22 8.75 4.92
C GLY A 196 0.49 9.41 6.12
N GLU A 197 0.85 8.63 7.14
CA GLU A 197 1.60 9.08 8.31
C GLU A 197 3.10 8.81 8.18
N TYR A 198 3.86 9.43 9.08
CA TYR A 198 5.23 9.06 9.34
C TYR A 198 5.29 7.64 9.90
N GLY A 199 6.22 6.84 9.43
CA GLY A 199 6.34 5.47 9.89
C GLY A 199 7.40 4.65 9.19
N PHE A 200 7.49 3.39 9.62
CA PHE A 200 8.47 2.44 9.15
C PHE A 200 7.82 1.09 8.87
N GLU A 201 8.40 0.36 7.92
CA GLU A 201 8.14 -1.06 7.74
C GLU A 201 9.43 -1.83 8.07
N LEU A 202 9.28 -2.88 8.86
CA LEU A 202 10.39 -3.71 9.35
C LEU A 202 10.21 -5.12 8.80
N TYR A 203 11.25 -5.61 8.14
CA TYR A 203 11.30 -6.96 7.57
C TYR A 203 12.34 -7.77 8.34
N CYS A 204 11.93 -8.88 8.91
CA CYS A 204 12.82 -9.81 9.59
C CYS A 204 12.56 -11.25 9.11
N ARG A 205 13.37 -12.21 9.53
CA ARG A 205 13.07 -13.61 9.24
C ARG A 205 11.75 -14.02 9.88
N ALA A 206 11.01 -14.88 9.20
CA ALA A 206 9.66 -15.29 9.63
C ALA A 206 9.65 -15.82 11.09
N GLU A 207 10.69 -16.55 11.51
CA GLU A 207 10.84 -17.05 12.87
C GLU A 207 11.08 -15.97 13.93
N ASP A 208 11.52 -14.78 13.55
CA ASP A 208 11.79 -13.65 14.45
C ASP A 208 10.59 -12.71 14.62
N THR A 209 9.55 -12.85 13.78
CA THR A 209 8.46 -11.90 13.66
C THR A 209 7.64 -11.75 14.94
N VAL A 210 7.39 -12.86 15.65
CA VAL A 210 6.62 -12.85 16.90
C VAL A 210 7.37 -12.08 18.01
N ASP A 211 8.68 -12.32 18.14
CA ASP A 211 9.50 -11.62 19.11
C ASP A 211 9.60 -10.12 18.79
N LEU A 212 9.79 -9.77 17.51
CA LEU A 212 9.78 -8.38 17.05
C LEU A 212 8.46 -7.67 17.35
N TRP A 213 7.33 -8.32 17.07
CA TRP A 213 5.99 -7.79 17.36
C TRP A 213 5.81 -7.44 18.83
N HIS A 214 6.18 -8.38 19.73
CA HIS A 214 6.06 -8.16 21.17
C HIS A 214 7.03 -7.09 21.68
N ALA A 215 8.26 -7.07 21.17
CA ALA A 215 9.24 -6.05 21.54
C ALA A 215 8.79 -4.64 21.14
N LEU A 216 8.21 -4.48 19.92
CA LEU A 216 7.66 -3.21 19.47
C LEU A 216 6.48 -2.77 20.34
N LEU A 217 5.54 -3.65 20.66
CA LEU A 217 4.41 -3.33 21.54
C LEU A 217 4.88 -2.90 22.94
N ALA A 218 5.85 -3.61 23.53
CA ALA A 218 6.42 -3.26 24.83
C ALA A 218 7.15 -1.91 24.80
N ALA A 219 7.97 -1.66 23.75
CA ALA A 219 8.67 -0.38 23.58
C ALA A 219 7.71 0.78 23.33
N GLY A 220 6.56 0.51 22.71
CA GLY A 220 5.55 1.51 22.33
C GLY A 220 4.49 1.76 23.40
N GLU A 221 4.41 1.01 24.48
CA GLU A 221 3.36 1.11 25.49
C GLU A 221 3.19 2.54 26.04
N GLU A 222 4.28 3.19 26.44
CA GLU A 222 4.25 4.58 26.96
C GLU A 222 3.85 5.62 25.91
N TYR A 223 4.00 5.30 24.60
CA TYR A 223 3.60 6.14 23.48
C TYR A 223 2.16 5.85 23.02
N GLY A 224 1.49 4.87 23.63
CA GLY A 224 0.14 4.44 23.30
C GLY A 224 0.07 3.69 21.97
N LEU A 225 1.11 2.93 21.63
CA LEU A 225 1.10 1.98 20.51
C LEU A 225 0.07 0.89 20.74
N ILE A 226 -0.76 0.63 19.76
CA ILE A 226 -1.72 -0.48 19.78
C ILE A 226 -1.63 -1.29 18.49
N PRO A 227 -2.00 -2.59 18.54
CA PRO A 227 -2.16 -3.37 17.31
C PRO A 227 -3.35 -2.84 16.50
N CYS A 228 -3.20 -2.84 15.18
CA CYS A 228 -4.19 -2.33 14.23
C CYS A 228 -4.45 -3.38 13.14
N GLY A 229 -5.72 -3.55 12.76
CA GLY A 229 -6.13 -4.50 11.75
C GLY A 229 -6.38 -3.87 10.38
N LEU A 230 -6.83 -4.72 9.43
CA LEU A 230 -7.09 -4.33 8.04
C LEU A 230 -8.15 -3.21 7.92
N GLY A 231 -9.12 -3.15 8.84
CA GLY A 231 -10.14 -2.10 8.84
C GLY A 231 -9.56 -0.71 9.04
N ALA A 232 -8.60 -0.56 9.98
CA ALA A 232 -7.87 0.69 10.18
C ALA A 232 -6.94 0.97 8.99
N ARG A 233 -6.25 -0.05 8.46
CA ARG A 233 -5.41 0.08 7.27
C ARG A 233 -6.20 0.64 6.09
N ASP A 234 -7.41 0.14 5.83
CA ASP A 234 -8.25 0.60 4.71
C ASP A 234 -8.75 2.05 4.93
N THR A 235 -9.23 2.40 6.11
CA THR A 235 -9.68 3.78 6.37
C THR A 235 -8.53 4.79 6.30
N LEU A 236 -7.33 4.45 6.78
CA LEU A 236 -6.13 5.29 6.73
C LEU A 236 -5.64 5.53 5.29
N ARG A 237 -5.49 4.44 4.50
CA ARG A 237 -5.04 4.56 3.11
C ARG A 237 -6.01 5.40 2.28
N LEU A 238 -7.31 5.24 2.53
CA LEU A 238 -8.34 5.94 1.79
C LEU A 238 -8.37 7.44 2.15
N GLU A 239 -8.19 7.82 3.41
CA GLU A 239 -7.99 9.21 3.79
C GLU A 239 -6.76 9.83 3.10
N ALA A 240 -5.67 9.08 2.96
CA ALA A 240 -4.48 9.49 2.22
C ALA A 240 -4.64 9.36 0.70
N SER A 241 -5.81 8.93 0.21
CA SER A 241 -6.13 8.68 -1.21
C SER A 241 -5.17 7.72 -1.90
N MET A 242 -4.56 6.81 -1.13
CA MET A 242 -3.72 5.75 -1.65
C MET A 242 -4.58 4.68 -2.31
N PRO A 243 -4.28 4.30 -3.56
CA PRO A 243 -5.07 3.30 -4.28
C PRO A 243 -4.85 1.90 -3.70
N LEU A 244 -5.83 1.02 -3.91
CA LEU A 244 -5.77 -0.41 -3.60
C LEU A 244 -6.03 -1.20 -4.87
N TYR A 245 -5.18 -2.20 -5.17
CA TYR A 245 -5.42 -3.10 -6.29
C TYR A 245 -6.73 -3.91 -6.09
N GLY A 246 -7.48 -4.09 -7.16
CA GLY A 246 -8.82 -4.66 -7.14
C GLY A 246 -9.93 -3.61 -6.91
N HIS A 247 -9.59 -2.41 -6.44
CA HIS A 247 -10.50 -1.29 -6.23
C HIS A 247 -10.23 -0.15 -7.22
N GLU A 248 -9.11 0.56 -7.05
CA GLU A 248 -8.69 1.66 -7.93
C GLU A 248 -7.92 1.19 -9.15
N MET A 249 -7.45 -0.04 -9.15
CA MET A 249 -6.60 -0.59 -10.20
C MET A 249 -7.03 -2.02 -10.53
N ASN A 250 -6.95 -2.36 -11.80
CA ASN A 250 -7.11 -3.69 -12.36
C ASN A 250 -6.51 -3.74 -13.77
N GLU A 251 -6.67 -4.86 -14.46
CA GLU A 251 -6.10 -5.11 -15.77
C GLU A 251 -6.71 -4.27 -16.91
N GLU A 252 -7.79 -3.52 -16.66
CA GLU A 252 -8.45 -2.60 -17.61
C GLU A 252 -8.12 -1.13 -17.30
N ILE A 253 -7.66 -0.82 -16.08
CA ILE A 253 -7.32 0.53 -15.65
C ILE A 253 -5.84 0.81 -15.92
N THR A 254 -5.57 1.87 -16.68
CA THR A 254 -4.19 2.30 -16.97
C THR A 254 -3.63 3.20 -15.86
N PRO A 255 -2.29 3.32 -15.72
CA PRO A 255 -1.68 4.25 -14.76
C PRO A 255 -2.18 5.70 -14.89
N LYS A 256 -2.42 6.18 -16.12
CA LYS A 256 -2.95 7.53 -16.37
C LYS A 256 -4.39 7.70 -15.89
N MET A 257 -5.25 6.69 -16.08
CA MET A 257 -6.61 6.69 -15.53
C MET A 257 -6.59 6.73 -14.01
N ALA A 258 -5.75 5.91 -13.39
CA ALA A 258 -5.60 5.87 -11.93
C ALA A 258 -4.90 7.12 -11.35
N GLY A 259 -4.34 7.99 -12.20
CA GLY A 259 -3.58 9.17 -11.75
C GLY A 259 -2.25 8.82 -11.09
N LEU A 260 -1.64 7.71 -11.49
CA LEU A 260 -0.40 7.18 -10.93
C LEU A 260 0.81 7.52 -11.82
N PRO A 261 2.01 7.65 -11.21
CA PRO A 261 3.23 8.00 -11.94
C PRO A 261 3.63 6.89 -12.90
N CYS A 262 3.76 7.23 -14.18
CA CYS A 262 4.22 6.32 -15.22
C CYS A 262 5.09 7.07 -16.23
N LYS A 263 6.36 6.66 -16.36
CA LYS A 263 7.31 7.31 -17.27
C LYS A 263 7.27 6.66 -18.64
N LEU A 264 6.64 7.32 -19.62
CA LEU A 264 6.50 6.82 -20.99
C LEU A 264 7.67 7.18 -21.93
N THR A 265 8.54 8.15 -21.54
CA THR A 265 9.65 8.63 -22.37
C THR A 265 11.00 8.20 -21.82
N GLY A 266 11.95 7.87 -22.69
CA GLY A 266 13.33 7.52 -22.33
C GLY A 266 13.49 6.16 -21.64
N LYS A 267 12.45 5.32 -21.64
CA LYS A 267 12.43 4.01 -21.03
C LYS A 267 11.51 3.07 -21.82
N ASP A 268 11.89 1.81 -21.91
CA ASP A 268 11.06 0.74 -22.45
C ASP A 268 10.61 -0.19 -21.31
N PHE A 269 9.31 -0.62 -21.35
CA PHE A 269 8.73 -1.58 -20.44
C PHE A 269 7.47 -2.22 -21.04
N ILE A 270 7.03 -3.35 -20.50
CA ILE A 270 5.85 -4.08 -20.99
C ILE A 270 4.61 -3.20 -20.86
N GLY A 271 3.84 -3.08 -21.95
CA GLY A 271 2.63 -2.22 -22.02
C GLY A 271 2.88 -0.76 -22.39
N ARG A 272 4.14 -0.30 -22.47
CA ARG A 272 4.48 1.09 -22.78
C ARG A 272 3.90 1.57 -24.11
N ASP A 273 4.07 0.78 -25.17
CA ASP A 273 3.63 1.20 -26.54
C ASP A 273 2.11 1.32 -26.62
N ALA A 274 1.37 0.43 -25.95
CA ALA A 274 -0.07 0.54 -25.81
C ALA A 274 -0.46 1.83 -25.05
N LEU A 275 0.21 2.14 -23.94
CA LEU A 275 -0.02 3.38 -23.18
C LEU A 275 0.29 4.65 -23.98
N VAL A 276 1.29 4.61 -24.84
CA VAL A 276 1.60 5.71 -25.77
C VAL A 276 0.49 5.85 -26.82
N ALA A 277 0.05 4.74 -27.41
CA ALA A 277 -1.02 4.71 -28.43
C ALA A 277 -2.38 5.15 -27.87
N LEU A 278 -2.72 4.79 -26.64
CA LEU A 278 -3.95 5.20 -25.95
C LEU A 278 -4.01 6.72 -25.68
N GLY A 279 -2.88 7.38 -25.51
CA GLY A 279 -2.80 8.85 -25.34
C GLY A 279 -3.37 9.34 -24.00
N ALA A 280 -4.24 10.34 -24.04
CA ALA A 280 -4.92 10.89 -22.86
C ALA A 280 -6.08 9.97 -22.42
N PRO A 281 -6.25 9.73 -21.11
CA PRO A 281 -7.34 8.88 -20.64
C PRO A 281 -8.69 9.58 -20.84
N LYS A 282 -9.73 8.81 -21.14
CA LYS A 282 -11.12 9.30 -21.21
C LYS A 282 -11.79 9.31 -19.84
N LEU A 283 -11.41 8.39 -18.97
CA LEU A 283 -11.85 8.29 -17.58
C LEU A 283 -10.67 8.59 -16.64
N LYS A 284 -10.95 9.19 -15.49
CA LYS A 284 -9.92 9.47 -14.50
C LYS A 284 -10.47 9.29 -13.08
N ARG A 285 -9.61 8.81 -12.20
CA ARG A 285 -9.90 8.71 -10.78
C ARG A 285 -10.06 10.09 -10.16
N ILE A 286 -11.11 10.23 -9.35
CA ILE A 286 -11.44 11.44 -8.58
C ILE A 286 -11.61 11.11 -7.10
N GLY A 287 -11.47 12.12 -6.26
CA GLY A 287 -11.85 12.09 -4.85
C GLY A 287 -13.15 12.84 -4.61
N MET A 288 -13.97 12.32 -3.71
CA MET A 288 -15.29 12.89 -3.38
C MET A 288 -15.52 12.87 -1.88
N LYS A 289 -16.22 13.89 -1.35
CA LYS A 289 -16.75 13.93 0.01
C LYS A 289 -18.27 13.83 -0.01
N VAL A 290 -18.83 13.13 0.97
CA VAL A 290 -20.28 13.04 1.16
C VAL A 290 -20.79 14.38 1.68
N VAL A 291 -21.80 14.91 1.00
CA VAL A 291 -22.54 16.09 1.45
C VAL A 291 -23.66 15.63 2.40
N GLY A 292 -23.58 16.05 3.66
CA GLY A 292 -24.56 15.66 4.66
C GLY A 292 -24.24 14.30 5.33
N ARG A 293 -25.23 13.38 5.35
CA ARG A 293 -25.12 12.09 6.06
C ARG A 293 -25.15 10.92 5.11
N GLY A 294 -24.23 9.97 5.31
CA GLY A 294 -24.19 8.71 4.57
C GLY A 294 -22.76 8.19 4.43
N ILE A 295 -22.67 6.97 3.95
CA ILE A 295 -21.41 6.34 3.55
C ILE A 295 -21.66 5.75 2.17
N VAL A 296 -20.82 6.13 1.22
CA VAL A 296 -20.77 5.51 -0.09
C VAL A 296 -19.66 4.46 -0.05
N ARG A 297 -19.92 3.28 -0.60
CA ARG A 297 -18.94 2.18 -0.71
C ARG A 297 -18.52 2.03 -2.17
N GLU A 298 -17.72 1.03 -2.44
CA GLU A 298 -17.36 0.60 -3.78
C GLU A 298 -18.58 0.19 -4.63
N HIS A 299 -18.44 0.22 -5.94
CA HIS A 299 -19.42 -0.27 -6.92
C HIS A 299 -20.79 0.46 -6.89
N CYS A 300 -20.83 1.70 -6.37
CA CYS A 300 -22.00 2.55 -6.52
C CYS A 300 -21.92 3.31 -7.84
N ASP A 301 -23.02 3.33 -8.61
CA ASP A 301 -23.12 4.14 -9.82
C ASP A 301 -23.12 5.65 -9.46
N LEU A 302 -22.37 6.42 -10.23
CA LEU A 302 -22.29 7.88 -10.10
C LEU A 302 -23.13 8.56 -11.20
N TYR A 303 -23.91 9.55 -10.81
CA TYR A 303 -24.78 10.31 -11.67
C TYR A 303 -24.52 11.82 -11.55
N SER A 304 -24.74 12.56 -12.64
CA SER A 304 -24.84 14.00 -12.57
C SER A 304 -26.07 14.43 -11.76
N MET A 305 -26.17 15.70 -11.40
CA MET A 305 -27.37 16.22 -10.71
C MET A 305 -28.63 16.17 -11.58
N GLU A 306 -28.48 16.09 -12.90
CA GLU A 306 -29.52 15.93 -13.91
C GLU A 306 -29.94 14.46 -14.13
N GLY A 307 -29.21 13.50 -13.51
CA GLY A 307 -29.52 12.07 -13.59
C GLY A 307 -28.81 11.31 -14.71
N GLU A 308 -27.80 11.90 -15.35
CA GLU A 308 -26.96 11.21 -16.33
C GLU A 308 -25.91 10.35 -15.61
N LYS A 309 -25.77 9.08 -16.02
CA LYS A 309 -24.75 8.18 -15.48
C LYS A 309 -23.36 8.58 -15.96
N LEU A 310 -22.47 8.90 -15.02
CA LEU A 310 -21.11 9.36 -15.31
C LEU A 310 -20.07 8.25 -15.08
N GLY A 311 -20.27 7.38 -14.07
CA GLY A 311 -19.26 6.39 -13.74
C GLY A 311 -19.59 5.57 -12.48
N TRP A 312 -18.58 5.28 -11.69
CA TRP A 312 -18.74 4.43 -10.50
C TRP A 312 -17.73 4.77 -9.39
N THR A 313 -18.06 4.39 -8.16
CA THR A 313 -17.13 4.45 -7.02
C THR A 313 -16.24 3.21 -6.97
N SER A 314 -14.94 3.40 -6.75
CA SER A 314 -13.96 2.32 -6.57
C SER A 314 -13.73 1.97 -5.10
N SER A 315 -13.77 2.96 -4.21
CA SER A 315 -13.65 2.81 -2.75
C SER A 315 -14.47 3.87 -2.04
N GLY A 316 -14.84 3.59 -0.79
CA GLY A 316 -15.47 4.61 0.04
C GLY A 316 -15.66 4.16 1.48
N THR A 317 -15.53 5.10 2.41
CA THR A 317 -15.64 4.85 3.84
C THR A 317 -16.05 6.11 4.61
N PHE A 318 -16.38 5.95 5.87
CA PHE A 318 -16.32 7.05 6.82
C PHE A 318 -14.85 7.28 7.19
N ALA A 319 -14.36 8.50 7.01
CA ALA A 319 -13.00 8.91 7.32
C ALA A 319 -12.93 9.46 8.75
N PRO A 320 -12.40 8.71 9.72
CA PRO A 320 -12.53 9.06 11.15
C PRO A 320 -11.85 10.36 11.55
N PHE A 321 -10.66 10.63 10.98
CA PHE A 321 -9.92 11.84 11.32
C PHE A 321 -10.52 13.08 10.64
N ILE A 322 -11.01 12.94 9.41
CA ILE A 322 -11.65 14.01 8.65
C ILE A 322 -13.09 14.27 9.14
N GLY A 323 -13.75 13.26 9.70
CA GLY A 323 -15.09 13.37 10.29
C GLY A 323 -16.24 13.33 9.28
N CYS A 324 -16.01 12.87 8.04
CA CYS A 324 -17.05 12.73 7.01
C CYS A 324 -16.85 11.47 6.15
N GLY A 325 -17.88 11.13 5.36
CA GLY A 325 -17.76 10.12 4.32
C GLY A 325 -16.86 10.61 3.18
N VAL A 326 -15.95 9.76 2.72
CA VAL A 326 -15.10 10.01 1.54
C VAL A 326 -15.20 8.82 0.59
N ALA A 327 -15.03 9.07 -0.70
CA ALA A 327 -15.00 8.03 -1.73
C ALA A 327 -14.02 8.40 -2.84
N MET A 328 -13.50 7.39 -3.51
CA MET A 328 -12.81 7.53 -4.79
C MET A 328 -13.64 6.83 -5.87
N GLY A 329 -13.47 7.24 -7.12
CA GLY A 329 -14.21 6.65 -8.23
C GLY A 329 -13.73 7.19 -9.57
N TYR A 330 -14.37 6.75 -10.64
CA TYR A 330 -14.02 7.08 -12.02
C TYR A 330 -15.16 7.76 -12.72
N ILE A 331 -14.89 8.90 -13.38
CA ILE A 331 -15.81 9.61 -14.25
C ILE A 331 -15.08 10.10 -15.53
N PRO A 332 -15.81 10.53 -16.58
CA PRO A 332 -15.20 11.16 -17.75
C PRO A 332 -14.37 12.39 -17.37
N VAL A 333 -13.25 12.57 -18.08
CA VAL A 333 -12.30 13.68 -17.79
C VAL A 333 -12.97 15.05 -17.96
N GLU A 334 -13.87 15.20 -18.94
CA GLU A 334 -14.65 16.41 -19.21
C GLU A 334 -15.61 16.80 -18.09
N ASP A 335 -15.96 15.85 -17.23
CA ASP A 335 -16.88 16.06 -16.10
C ASP A 335 -16.17 16.40 -14.79
N ILE A 336 -14.83 16.42 -14.78
CA ILE A 336 -14.03 16.66 -13.55
C ILE A 336 -13.89 18.15 -13.30
N GLU A 337 -14.63 18.63 -12.32
CA GLU A 337 -14.52 20.00 -11.79
C GLU A 337 -14.56 19.97 -10.27
N ILE A 338 -13.56 20.56 -9.60
CA ILE A 338 -13.53 20.65 -8.13
C ILE A 338 -14.70 21.51 -7.65
N GLY A 339 -15.45 21.00 -6.67
CA GLY A 339 -16.66 21.63 -6.16
C GLY A 339 -17.95 21.21 -6.91
N ARG A 340 -17.83 20.44 -8.01
CA ARG A 340 -19.02 19.90 -8.68
C ARG A 340 -19.69 18.84 -7.81
N HIS A 341 -21.02 18.88 -7.77
CA HIS A 341 -21.86 17.92 -7.07
C HIS A 341 -22.28 16.77 -7.97
N LEU A 342 -22.32 15.59 -7.39
CA LEU A 342 -22.73 14.32 -8.04
C LEU A 342 -23.67 13.58 -7.08
N ASN A 343 -24.36 12.58 -7.59
CA ASN A 343 -25.12 11.63 -6.80
C ASN A 343 -24.52 10.21 -6.93
N ALA A 344 -24.37 9.50 -5.82
CA ALA A 344 -24.09 8.07 -5.80
C ALA A 344 -25.37 7.29 -5.48
N ASP A 345 -25.67 6.27 -6.28
CA ASP A 345 -26.77 5.34 -5.96
C ASP A 345 -26.32 4.29 -4.95
N VAL A 346 -26.75 4.45 -3.71
CA VAL A 346 -26.49 3.48 -2.64
C VAL A 346 -27.77 2.67 -2.39
N ARG A 347 -27.94 1.57 -3.09
CA ARG A 347 -29.08 0.66 -2.96
C ARG A 347 -30.43 1.36 -3.20
N GLY A 348 -30.52 2.18 -4.25
CA GLY A 348 -31.72 2.95 -4.62
C GLY A 348 -31.89 4.27 -3.88
N ARG A 349 -30.94 4.65 -3.01
CA ARG A 349 -30.90 5.93 -2.35
C ARG A 349 -29.77 6.78 -2.91
N MET A 350 -30.12 7.94 -3.44
CA MET A 350 -29.14 8.92 -3.90
C MET A 350 -28.46 9.61 -2.70
N ILE A 351 -27.12 9.54 -2.66
CA ILE A 351 -26.27 10.25 -1.70
C ILE A 351 -25.49 11.28 -2.47
N GLU A 352 -25.64 12.53 -2.07
CA GLU A 352 -24.94 13.65 -2.68
C GLU A 352 -23.46 13.66 -2.30
N LEU A 353 -22.59 13.86 -3.28
CA LEU A 353 -21.14 13.94 -3.20
C LEU A 353 -20.65 15.24 -3.81
N GLU A 354 -19.56 15.76 -3.31
CA GLU A 354 -18.80 16.87 -3.88
C GLU A 354 -17.42 16.37 -4.33
N ILE A 355 -17.01 16.69 -5.57
CA ILE A 355 -15.66 16.41 -6.07
C ILE A 355 -14.67 17.32 -5.35
N VAL A 356 -13.66 16.71 -4.69
CA VAL A 356 -12.65 17.44 -3.92
C VAL A 356 -11.24 17.06 -4.34
N PRO A 357 -10.23 17.90 -4.06
CA PRO A 357 -8.83 17.52 -4.29
C PRO A 357 -8.42 16.29 -3.48
N MET A 358 -7.52 15.49 -4.06
CA MET A 358 -6.83 14.41 -3.37
C MET A 358 -5.38 14.81 -3.07
N PRO A 359 -4.79 14.32 -1.97
CA PRO A 359 -5.36 13.44 -0.95
C PRO A 359 -6.34 14.19 -0.03
N PHE A 360 -7.29 13.45 0.59
CA PHE A 360 -8.23 14.01 1.58
C PHE A 360 -7.52 14.39 2.89
N TYR A 361 -6.54 13.60 3.28
CA TYR A 361 -5.61 13.85 4.40
C TYR A 361 -4.18 13.98 3.88
N LYS A 362 -3.45 14.94 4.38
CA LYS A 362 -2.03 15.14 4.08
C LYS A 362 -1.31 15.50 5.37
N LEU A 363 -0.23 14.77 5.64
CA LEU A 363 0.67 15.10 6.75
C LEU A 363 1.30 16.47 6.50
N ASP A 364 1.16 17.39 7.45
CA ASP A 364 1.89 18.66 7.45
C ASP A 364 3.38 18.38 7.68
N LYS A 365 4.22 18.75 6.71
CA LYS A 365 5.66 18.52 6.72
C LYS A 365 6.39 19.61 7.48
#